data_c5402fb2822d065883578958eb0200d1
#
_entry.id   c5402fb2822d065883578958eb0200d1
#
_cell.length_a   1.000
_cell.length_b   1.000
_cell.length_c   1.000
_cell.angle_alpha   90.00
_cell.angle_beta   90.00
_cell.angle_gamma   90.00
#
_symmetry.space_group_name_H-M   'P 1'
#
loop_
_entity.id
_entity.type
_entity.pdbx_description
1 polymer ?
#
loop_
_entity_poly.entity_id
_entity_poly.type
_entity_poly.pdbx_seq_one_letter_code
_entity_poly.pdbx_strand_id
1 'polypeptide(L)'
;MDETPIYLESISKNTIAPIGAKTVYIRSHGGEKTRITVMLCIGADGRKLPPLLVFKGEKNGKKETLLNKCENCMKKKIFVVCQDNSWADTSIFLLWLEKIFFNNTIINNQEKKNLIIDRATTHYDDEN
;
A
#
# COMPACT_ATOMS: atom_id res chain seq x y z
N MET A 1 -0.88 -7.08 10.29
CA MET A 1 -0.90 -6.09 9.20
C MET A 1 0.41 -6.25 8.43
N ASP A 2 0.36 -6.07 7.13
CA ASP A 2 1.50 -6.21 6.26
C ASP A 2 1.35 -5.29 5.03
N GLU A 3 2.47 -4.98 4.37
CA GLU A 3 2.54 -4.13 3.20
C GLU A 3 2.99 -4.92 1.99
N THR A 4 2.34 -4.71 0.86
CA THR A 4 2.72 -5.37 -0.38
C THR A 4 2.75 -4.39 -1.55
N PRO A 5 3.79 -4.42 -2.41
CA PRO A 5 3.83 -3.61 -3.61
C PRO A 5 2.99 -4.25 -4.72
N ILE A 6 2.23 -3.43 -5.44
CA ILE A 6 1.59 -3.80 -6.71
C ILE A 6 2.23 -2.98 -7.81
N TYR A 7 2.89 -3.64 -8.74
CA TYR A 7 3.48 -2.99 -9.90
C TYR A 7 2.41 -2.73 -10.96
N LEU A 8 2.40 -1.52 -11.52
CA LEU A 8 1.41 -1.11 -12.51
C LEU A 8 1.71 -1.64 -13.91
N GLU A 9 2.94 -2.09 -14.14
CA GLU A 9 3.34 -2.76 -15.37
C GLU A 9 3.85 -4.17 -15.05
N SER A 10 3.28 -5.15 -15.72
CA SER A 10 3.78 -6.54 -15.67
C SER A 10 4.70 -6.77 -16.85
N ILE A 11 5.98 -6.93 -16.59
CA ILE A 11 6.94 -7.30 -17.63
C ILE A 11 6.71 -8.75 -18.02
N SER A 12 6.59 -9.01 -19.33
CA SER A 12 6.50 -10.38 -19.83
C SER A 12 7.74 -11.17 -19.37
N LYS A 13 7.50 -12.37 -18.82
CA LYS A 13 8.59 -13.29 -18.44
C LYS A 13 9.32 -13.88 -19.64
N ASN A 14 8.72 -13.80 -20.83
CA ASN A 14 9.25 -14.38 -22.06
C ASN A 14 9.43 -13.27 -23.11
N THR A 15 10.53 -13.34 -23.86
CA THR A 15 10.79 -12.47 -24.98
C THR A 15 11.46 -13.27 -26.09
N ILE A 16 11.42 -12.76 -27.32
CA ILE A 16 12.07 -13.38 -28.47
C ILE A 16 13.46 -12.78 -28.60
N ALA A 17 14.48 -13.62 -28.69
CA ALA A 17 15.86 -13.20 -28.88
C ALA A 17 16.56 -14.17 -29.84
N PRO A 18 17.63 -13.74 -30.55
CA PRO A 18 18.45 -14.64 -31.36
C PRO A 18 19.05 -15.76 -30.49
N ILE A 19 19.18 -16.95 -31.09
CA ILE A 19 19.82 -18.10 -30.42
C ILE A 19 21.24 -17.71 -30.02
N GLY A 20 21.61 -17.98 -28.76
CA GLY A 20 22.94 -17.65 -28.22
C GLY A 20 23.11 -16.23 -27.70
N ALA A 21 22.07 -15.40 -27.66
CA ALA A 21 22.13 -14.08 -27.07
C ALA A 21 22.44 -14.19 -25.57
N LYS A 22 23.56 -13.60 -25.14
CA LYS A 22 23.97 -13.55 -23.71
C LYS A 22 23.15 -12.57 -22.87
N THR A 23 22.60 -11.56 -23.51
CA THR A 23 21.77 -10.53 -22.88
C THR A 23 20.52 -10.29 -23.72
N VAL A 24 19.38 -10.35 -23.08
CA VAL A 24 18.10 -10.17 -23.75
C VAL A 24 17.43 -8.93 -23.14
N TYR A 25 17.27 -7.89 -23.96
CA TYR A 25 16.59 -6.66 -23.55
C TYR A 25 15.09 -6.82 -23.73
N ILE A 26 14.34 -6.66 -22.67
CA ILE A 26 12.89 -6.58 -22.72
C ILE A 26 12.52 -5.09 -22.82
N ARG A 27 11.80 -4.72 -23.85
CA ARG A 27 11.26 -3.37 -23.96
C ARG A 27 10.09 -3.24 -23.00
N SER A 28 10.24 -2.36 -22.01
CA SER A 28 9.14 -1.91 -21.14
C SER A 28 8.70 -0.52 -21.56
N HIS A 29 7.49 -0.14 -21.20
CA HIS A 29 6.99 1.22 -21.44
C HIS A 29 7.49 2.21 -20.36
N GLY A 30 8.49 1.82 -19.57
CA GLY A 30 9.08 2.66 -18.51
C GLY A 30 8.28 2.69 -17.20
N GLY A 31 7.18 1.95 -17.13
CA GLY A 31 6.33 1.83 -15.94
C GLY A 31 6.70 0.72 -14.98
N GLU A 32 7.72 -0.08 -15.31
CA GLU A 32 8.16 -1.25 -14.53
C GLU A 32 8.55 -0.94 -13.07
N LYS A 33 8.97 0.30 -12.81
CA LYS A 33 9.27 0.80 -11.46
C LYS A 33 8.10 1.50 -10.80
N THR A 34 7.01 1.71 -11.56
CA THR A 34 5.83 2.37 -11.02
C THR A 34 5.00 1.36 -10.24
N ARG A 35 4.90 1.59 -8.95
CA ARG A 35 4.17 0.73 -8.04
C ARG A 35 3.25 1.54 -7.15
N ILE A 36 2.28 0.87 -6.57
CA ILE A 36 1.52 1.33 -5.41
C ILE A 36 1.83 0.40 -4.25
N THR A 37 1.86 0.94 -3.04
CA THR A 37 1.93 0.12 -1.83
C THR A 37 0.53 -0.08 -1.29
N VAL A 38 0.21 -1.31 -0.92
CA VAL A 38 -1.08 -1.68 -0.34
C VAL A 38 -0.83 -2.17 1.08
N MET A 39 -1.46 -1.51 2.05
CA MET A 39 -1.46 -1.94 3.45
C MET A 39 -2.71 -2.77 3.71
N LEU A 40 -2.52 -3.99 4.19
CA LEU A 40 -3.58 -4.96 4.45
C LEU A 40 -3.54 -5.43 5.91
N CYS A 41 -4.72 -5.64 6.48
CA CYS A 41 -4.83 -6.21 7.81
C CYS A 41 -6.01 -7.17 7.90
N ILE A 42 -5.77 -8.31 8.55
CA ILE A 42 -6.77 -9.34 8.81
C ILE A 42 -6.82 -9.57 10.32
N GLY A 43 -8.03 -9.61 10.88
CA GLY A 43 -8.25 -9.99 12.25
C GLY A 43 -8.15 -11.51 12.45
N ALA A 44 -7.83 -11.95 13.65
CA ALA A 44 -7.82 -13.37 14.01
C ALA A 44 -9.19 -14.07 13.84
N ASP A 45 -10.26 -13.29 13.81
CA ASP A 45 -11.64 -13.73 13.53
C ASP A 45 -11.96 -13.82 12.01
N GLY A 46 -10.97 -13.60 11.14
CA GLY A 46 -11.13 -13.61 9.69
C GLY A 46 -11.68 -12.31 9.10
N ARG A 47 -12.00 -11.30 9.89
CA ARG A 47 -12.40 -9.98 9.36
C ARG A 47 -11.25 -9.31 8.64
N LYS A 48 -11.54 -8.73 7.49
CA LYS A 48 -10.59 -7.93 6.73
C LYS A 48 -10.85 -6.45 7.01
N LEU A 49 -9.82 -5.73 7.42
CA LEU A 49 -9.90 -4.28 7.55
C LEU A 49 -9.88 -3.62 6.17
N PRO A 50 -10.42 -2.40 6.05
CA PRO A 50 -10.30 -1.64 4.81
C PRO A 50 -8.84 -1.48 4.37
N PRO A 51 -8.52 -1.69 3.09
CA PRO A 51 -7.15 -1.49 2.61
C PRO A 51 -6.80 0.00 2.51
N LEU A 52 -5.53 0.33 2.74
CA LEU A 52 -4.95 1.62 2.42
C LEU A 52 -4.04 1.47 1.21
N LEU A 53 -4.25 2.30 0.19
CA LEU A 53 -3.44 2.36 -1.02
C LEU A 53 -2.56 3.60 -1.00
N VAL A 54 -1.25 3.41 -1.14
CA VAL A 54 -0.27 4.51 -1.20
C VAL A 54 0.20 4.68 -2.64
N PHE A 55 -0.20 5.77 -3.26
CA PHE A 55 0.19 6.12 -4.63
C PHE A 55 1.38 7.07 -4.64
N LYS A 56 2.16 7.03 -5.71
CA LYS A 56 3.16 8.06 -5.97
C LYS A 56 2.47 9.37 -6.35
N GLY A 57 2.77 10.42 -5.63
CA GLY A 57 2.24 11.76 -5.87
C GLY A 57 2.38 12.65 -4.65
N GLU A 58 2.05 13.92 -4.84
CA GLU A 58 2.05 14.92 -3.79
C GLU A 58 0.96 14.61 -2.75
N LYS A 59 1.31 14.67 -1.47
CA LYS A 59 0.39 14.51 -0.34
C LYS A 59 -0.67 15.61 -0.37
N ASN A 60 -1.93 15.22 -0.24
CA ASN A 60 -3.11 16.12 -0.35
C ASN A 60 -3.22 16.81 -1.72
N GLY A 61 -2.54 16.32 -2.75
CA GLY A 61 -2.57 16.86 -4.10
C GLY A 61 -3.85 16.54 -4.86
N LYS A 62 -3.97 17.08 -6.09
CA LYS A 62 -5.12 16.84 -6.96
C LYS A 62 -5.38 15.35 -7.22
N LYS A 63 -4.32 14.55 -7.38
CA LYS A 63 -4.42 13.11 -7.63
C LYS A 63 -5.09 12.39 -6.46
N GLU A 64 -4.66 12.66 -5.25
CA GLU A 64 -5.23 12.07 -4.04
C GLU A 64 -6.71 12.45 -3.88
N THR A 65 -7.03 13.74 -4.11
CA THR A 65 -8.41 14.24 -4.08
C THR A 65 -9.30 13.53 -5.10
N LEU A 66 -8.83 13.31 -6.32
CA LEU A 66 -9.59 12.61 -7.36
C LEU A 66 -9.80 11.14 -7.03
N LEU A 67 -8.75 10.45 -6.53
CA LEU A 67 -8.84 9.05 -6.14
C LEU A 67 -9.80 8.84 -4.97
N ASN A 68 -9.78 9.74 -3.98
CA ASN A 68 -10.69 9.68 -2.85
C ASN A 68 -12.16 10.00 -3.21
N LYS A 69 -12.40 10.70 -4.31
CA LYS A 69 -13.76 10.94 -4.88
C LYS A 69 -14.24 9.79 -5.77
N CYS A 70 -13.41 8.80 -6.04
CA CYS A 70 -13.81 7.65 -6.84
C CYS A 70 -14.90 6.85 -6.14
N GLU A 71 -16.09 6.75 -6.77
CA GLU A 71 -17.23 6.04 -6.21
C GLU A 71 -16.92 4.60 -5.83
N ASN A 72 -16.10 3.91 -6.61
CA ASN A 72 -15.72 2.53 -6.33
C ASN A 72 -14.87 2.42 -5.06
N CYS A 73 -13.96 3.39 -4.82
CA CYS A 73 -13.16 3.43 -3.60
C CYS A 73 -14.05 3.70 -2.38
N MET A 74 -14.98 4.67 -2.50
CA MET A 74 -15.92 5.01 -1.44
C MET A 74 -16.85 3.84 -1.09
N LYS A 75 -17.47 3.22 -2.09
CA LYS A 75 -18.37 2.06 -1.90
C LYS A 75 -17.66 0.87 -1.26
N LYS A 76 -16.40 0.63 -1.61
CA LYS A 76 -15.58 -0.48 -1.09
C LYS A 76 -14.80 -0.12 0.18
N LYS A 77 -14.98 1.08 0.73
CA LYS A 77 -14.22 1.58 1.89
C LYS A 77 -12.70 1.47 1.69
N ILE A 78 -12.21 1.79 0.50
CA ILE A 78 -10.77 1.80 0.20
C ILE A 78 -10.24 3.19 0.53
N PHE A 79 -9.23 3.26 1.38
CA PHE A 79 -8.53 4.51 1.68
C PHE A 79 -7.39 4.72 0.69
N VAL A 80 -7.19 5.96 0.26
CA VAL A 80 -6.16 6.31 -0.71
C VAL A 80 -5.38 7.52 -0.20
N VAL A 81 -4.05 7.41 -0.25
CA VAL A 81 -3.13 8.50 0.06
C VAL A 81 -2.06 8.61 -1.02
N CYS A 82 -1.44 9.77 -1.14
CA CYS A 82 -0.30 9.98 -2.02
C CYS A 82 0.96 10.28 -1.20
N GLN A 83 2.08 9.73 -1.65
CA GLN A 83 3.42 9.92 -1.10
C GLN A 83 4.43 9.98 -2.24
N ASP A 84 5.48 10.81 -2.12
CA ASP A 84 6.44 11.05 -3.21
C ASP A 84 7.10 9.77 -3.74
N ASN A 85 7.38 8.82 -2.85
CA ASN A 85 8.04 7.56 -3.18
C ASN A 85 7.09 6.36 -3.26
N SER A 86 5.78 6.53 -3.05
CA SER A 86 4.79 5.43 -2.92
C SER A 86 5.13 4.42 -1.80
N TRP A 87 5.91 4.81 -0.80
CA TRP A 87 6.24 3.98 0.36
C TRP A 87 5.34 4.38 1.53
N ALA A 88 4.98 3.40 2.35
CA ALA A 88 4.41 3.70 3.64
C ALA A 88 5.57 4.10 4.57
N ASP A 89 5.54 5.33 5.03
CA ASP A 89 6.43 5.84 6.08
C ASP A 89 5.69 5.87 7.42
N THR A 90 6.39 6.24 8.49
CA THR A 90 5.81 6.36 9.83
C THR A 90 4.54 7.24 9.83
N SER A 91 4.50 8.32 9.05
CA SER A 91 3.33 9.20 8.99
C SER A 91 2.10 8.52 8.39
N ILE A 92 2.30 7.69 7.37
CA ILE A 92 1.24 6.90 6.73
C ILE A 92 0.81 5.76 7.65
N PHE A 93 1.75 5.13 8.35
CA PHE A 93 1.44 4.11 9.34
C PHE A 93 0.57 4.66 10.49
N LEU A 94 0.91 5.82 11.04
CA LEU A 94 0.12 6.50 12.06
C LEU A 94 -1.28 6.87 11.55
N LEU A 95 -1.37 7.37 10.32
CA LEU A 95 -2.66 7.66 9.67
C LEU A 95 -3.50 6.38 9.50
N TRP A 96 -2.88 5.26 9.11
CA TRP A 96 -3.55 3.96 9.00
C TRP A 96 -4.08 3.48 10.36
N LEU A 97 -3.27 3.62 11.42
CA LEU A 97 -3.71 3.30 12.79
C LEU A 97 -4.95 4.11 13.16
N GLU A 98 -4.90 5.44 12.98
CA GLU A 98 -5.99 6.33 13.33
C GLU A 98 -7.25 6.07 12.51
N LYS A 99 -7.14 6.07 11.17
CA LYS A 99 -8.31 6.04 10.27
C LYS A 99 -8.89 4.64 10.08
N ILE A 100 -8.06 3.60 10.15
CA ILE A 100 -8.48 2.24 9.81
C ILE A 100 -8.48 1.34 11.03
N PHE A 101 -7.35 1.19 11.71
CA PHE A 101 -7.24 0.23 12.80
C PHE A 101 -8.17 0.59 13.96
N PHE A 102 -8.04 1.77 14.53
CA PHE A 102 -8.87 2.17 15.67
C PHE A 102 -10.35 2.27 15.29
N ASN A 103 -10.69 2.86 14.15
CA ASN A 103 -12.08 3.03 13.73
C ASN A 103 -12.80 1.70 13.44
N ASN A 104 -12.09 0.63 13.07
CA ASN A 104 -12.70 -0.66 12.74
C ASN A 104 -12.53 -1.70 13.84
N THR A 105 -11.71 -1.43 14.85
CA THR A 105 -11.44 -2.40 15.92
C THR A 105 -12.03 -1.98 17.27
N ILE A 106 -12.35 -0.71 17.47
CA ILE A 106 -12.96 -0.22 18.71
C ILE A 106 -14.48 -0.45 18.65
N ILE A 107 -14.94 -1.62 19.05
CA ILE A 107 -16.36 -1.89 19.26
C ILE A 107 -16.71 -1.76 20.75
N ASN A 108 -15.76 -1.98 21.66
CA ASN A 108 -15.93 -1.77 23.10
C ASN A 108 -14.62 -1.25 23.69
N ASN A 109 -14.70 -0.14 24.42
CA ASN A 109 -13.54 0.54 25.04
C ASN A 109 -12.77 -0.26 26.10
N GLN A 110 -13.11 -1.52 26.33
CA GLN A 110 -12.54 -2.34 27.41
C GLN A 110 -11.67 -3.51 26.93
N GLU A 111 -11.66 -3.84 25.66
CA GLU A 111 -10.85 -4.95 25.16
C GLU A 111 -9.50 -4.49 24.66
N LYS A 112 -8.44 -5.04 25.25
CA LYS A 112 -7.08 -4.89 24.73
C LYS A 112 -6.98 -5.61 23.39
N LYS A 113 -6.45 -4.91 22.36
CA LYS A 113 -6.23 -5.48 21.04
C LYS A 113 -4.75 -5.49 20.74
N ASN A 114 -4.26 -6.61 20.24
CA ASN A 114 -2.89 -6.78 19.83
C ASN A 114 -2.81 -6.61 18.31
N LEU A 115 -1.91 -5.75 17.85
CA LEU A 115 -1.56 -5.61 16.44
C LEU A 115 -0.24 -6.34 16.20
N ILE A 116 -0.26 -7.33 15.31
CA ILE A 116 0.94 -8.02 14.85
C ILE A 116 1.40 -7.35 13.57
N ILE A 117 2.63 -6.87 13.55
CA ILE A 117 3.30 -6.24 12.40
C ILE A 117 4.68 -6.85 12.24
N ASP A 118 5.24 -6.76 11.05
CA ASP A 118 6.65 -7.11 10.83
C ASP A 118 7.58 -6.05 11.47
N ARG A 119 8.88 -6.32 11.46
CA ARG A 119 9.91 -5.43 12.01
C ARG A 119 10.42 -4.43 10.97
N ALA A 120 9.54 -3.84 10.17
CA ALA A 120 9.95 -2.75 9.29
C ALA A 120 10.26 -1.47 10.07
N THR A 121 11.32 -0.75 9.69
CA THR A 121 11.74 0.49 10.38
C THR A 121 10.68 1.59 10.36
N THR A 122 9.78 1.54 9.39
CA THR A 122 8.64 2.48 9.27
C THR A 122 7.59 2.32 10.36
N HIS A 123 7.61 1.20 11.09
CA HIS A 123 6.67 0.89 12.17
C HIS A 123 7.17 1.31 13.55
N TYR A 124 8.43 1.77 13.64
CA TYR A 124 9.05 2.17 14.89
C TYR A 124 9.71 3.53 14.72
N ASP A 125 9.44 4.45 15.60
CA ASP A 125 10.32 5.58 15.82
C ASP A 125 11.44 5.09 16.77
N ASP A 126 12.65 4.92 16.24
CA ASP A 126 13.84 4.76 17.07
C ASP A 126 14.14 6.11 17.74
N GLU A 127 13.34 6.51 18.70
CA GLU A 127 13.75 7.51 19.68
C GLU A 127 14.71 6.82 20.65
N ASN A 128 16.03 7.01 20.40
CA ASN A 128 17.06 6.89 21.40
C ASN A 128 17.08 8.11 22.29
#